data_7130b376ba4fff10d3530eb019007ee0
#
_entry.id   7130b376ba4fff10d3530eb019007ee0
#
_cell.length_a   1.000
_cell.length_b   1.000
_cell.length_c   1.000
_cell.angle_alpha   90.00
_cell.angle_beta   90.00
_cell.angle_gamma   90.00
#
_symmetry.space_group_name_H-M   'P 1'
#
loop_
_entity.id
_entity.type
_entity.pdbx_description
1 polymer ?
#
loop_
_entity_poly.entity_id
_entity_poly.type
_entity_poly.pdbx_seq_one_letter_code
_entity_poly.pdbx_strand_id
1 'polypeptide(L)'
;NTVGVGSAKSRINRGRFIGFQNYVAKRRKSKSLESFIADDTVPGLSALDFYSQSWALSFYLMETRSRQYAGFLKQIAARDPLQPYTAAERVADFKTAVGNDLSRLETGVLRYFDQLK
;
A
#
# COMPACT_ATOMS: atom_id res chain seq x y z
N ASN A 1 17.03 -9.13 20.76
CA ASN A 1 17.12 -9.28 19.39
C ASN A 1 16.44 -8.17 18.61
N THR A 2 16.89 -8.03 17.43
CA THR A 2 16.69 -6.87 16.64
C THR A 2 15.46 -6.90 15.79
N VAL A 3 14.34 -6.90 16.41
CA VAL A 3 13.08 -6.69 15.69
C VAL A 3 12.78 -5.21 15.80
N GLY A 4 13.04 -4.47 14.81
CA GLY A 4 12.79 -3.06 14.86
C GLY A 4 13.22 -2.40 13.58
N VAL A 5 13.54 -1.12 13.65
CA VAL A 5 13.90 -0.32 12.47
C VAL A 5 15.04 -0.97 11.69
N GLY A 6 16.05 -1.53 12.39
CA GLY A 6 17.14 -2.22 11.73
C GLY A 6 16.67 -3.42 10.91
N SER A 7 15.78 -4.23 11.46
CA SER A 7 15.22 -5.38 10.74
C SER A 7 14.37 -4.93 9.55
N ALA A 8 13.56 -3.89 9.73
CA ALA A 8 12.78 -3.35 8.62
C ALA A 8 13.67 -2.89 7.49
N LYS A 9 14.73 -2.15 7.81
CA LYS A 9 15.68 -1.67 6.81
C LYS A 9 16.33 -2.82 6.05
N SER A 10 16.62 -3.94 6.72
CA SER A 10 17.25 -5.08 6.07
C SER A 10 16.33 -5.82 5.11
N ARG A 11 15.01 -5.65 5.26
CA ARG A 11 14.02 -6.28 4.40
C ARG A 11 13.58 -5.42 3.22
N ILE A 12 14.05 -4.19 3.14
CA ILE A 12 13.64 -3.26 2.10
C ILE A 12 14.19 -3.66 0.73
N ASN A 13 13.31 -3.66 -0.26
CA ASN A 13 13.71 -3.70 -1.66
C ASN A 13 14.19 -2.30 -2.04
N ARG A 14 15.49 -2.15 -2.17
CA ARG A 14 16.10 -0.84 -2.40
C ARG A 14 15.60 -0.14 -3.66
N GLY A 15 15.50 -0.88 -4.75
CA GLY A 15 15.02 -0.29 -6.00
C GLY A 15 13.62 0.26 -5.88
N ARG A 16 12.74 -0.50 -5.24
CA ARG A 16 11.36 -0.06 -5.03
C ARG A 16 11.29 1.12 -4.05
N PHE A 17 12.12 1.10 -3.02
CA PHE A 17 12.18 2.19 -2.05
C PHE A 17 12.61 3.50 -2.71
N ILE A 18 13.68 3.46 -3.49
CA ILE A 18 14.17 4.63 -4.22
C ILE A 18 13.10 5.12 -5.21
N GLY A 19 12.47 4.20 -5.92
CA GLY A 19 11.38 4.54 -6.84
C GLY A 19 10.21 5.20 -6.14
N PHE A 20 9.84 4.69 -4.98
CA PHE A 20 8.76 5.27 -4.19
C PHE A 20 9.10 6.68 -3.70
N GLN A 21 10.33 6.88 -3.19
CA GLN A 21 10.78 8.20 -2.76
C GLN A 21 10.73 9.21 -3.90
N ASN A 22 11.17 8.81 -5.07
CA ASN A 22 11.14 9.67 -6.25
C ASN A 22 9.70 10.02 -6.65
N TYR A 23 8.82 9.02 -6.64
CA TYR A 23 7.41 9.21 -6.94
C TYR A 23 6.76 10.20 -5.96
N VAL A 24 6.98 10.01 -4.67
CA VAL A 24 6.43 10.89 -3.63
C VAL A 24 6.92 12.33 -3.82
N ALA A 25 8.20 12.50 -4.12
CA ALA A 25 8.79 13.83 -4.24
C ALA A 25 8.34 14.58 -5.48
N LYS A 26 8.02 13.89 -6.58
CA LYS A 26 7.86 14.53 -7.88
C LYS A 26 6.51 14.36 -8.54
N ARG A 27 5.78 13.27 -8.29
CA ARG A 27 4.60 12.93 -9.08
C ARG A 27 3.35 12.60 -8.28
N ARG A 28 3.52 12.22 -7.02
CA ARG A 28 2.40 11.75 -6.21
C ARG A 28 1.43 12.87 -5.89
N LYS A 29 0.15 12.60 -6.10
CA LYS A 29 -0.93 13.53 -5.76
C LYS A 29 -1.44 13.20 -4.37
N SER A 30 -1.75 14.23 -3.57
CA SER A 30 -2.34 14.01 -2.26
C SER A 30 -3.71 13.35 -2.39
N LYS A 31 -4.08 12.56 -1.39
CA LYS A 31 -5.36 11.83 -1.35
C LYS A 31 -5.53 10.81 -2.48
N SER A 32 -4.42 10.34 -3.05
CA SER A 32 -4.47 9.37 -4.13
C SER A 32 -4.57 7.91 -3.67
N LEU A 33 -4.45 7.64 -2.38
CA LEU A 33 -4.45 6.27 -1.87
C LEU A 33 -5.76 5.55 -2.14
N GLU A 34 -6.89 6.22 -1.93
CA GLU A 34 -8.18 5.59 -2.17
C GLU A 34 -8.35 5.20 -3.64
N SER A 35 -7.97 6.07 -4.56
CA SER A 35 -8.01 5.77 -6.00
C SER A 35 -7.12 4.59 -6.33
N PHE A 36 -5.95 4.52 -5.71
CA PHE A 36 -5.02 3.42 -5.94
C PHE A 36 -5.60 2.08 -5.47
N ILE A 37 -6.25 2.06 -4.31
CA ILE A 37 -6.88 0.85 -3.78
C ILE A 37 -8.07 0.44 -4.64
N ALA A 38 -8.82 1.42 -5.13
CA ALA A 38 -10.03 1.18 -5.89
C ALA A 38 -9.78 0.53 -7.25
N ASP A 39 -8.68 0.89 -7.89
CA ASP A 39 -8.47 0.53 -9.30
C ASP A 39 -7.00 0.19 -9.56
N ASP A 40 -6.78 -0.94 -10.23
CA ASP A 40 -5.44 -1.36 -10.63
C ASP A 40 -4.87 -0.47 -11.73
N THR A 41 -5.73 0.25 -12.47
CA THR A 41 -5.28 1.13 -13.54
C THR A 41 -5.59 2.57 -13.20
N VAL A 42 -4.70 3.19 -12.44
CA VAL A 42 -4.83 4.62 -12.11
C VAL A 42 -4.36 5.45 -13.29
N PRO A 43 -5.23 6.29 -13.87
CA PRO A 43 -4.83 7.11 -15.02
C PRO A 43 -3.64 8.02 -14.69
N GLY A 44 -2.67 8.05 -15.59
CA GLY A 44 -1.48 8.88 -15.42
C GLY A 44 -0.40 8.26 -14.55
N LEU A 45 -0.65 7.11 -13.97
CA LEU A 45 0.35 6.44 -13.15
C LEU A 45 1.18 5.50 -14.04
N SER A 46 2.50 5.70 -14.08
CA SER A 46 3.37 4.82 -14.85
C SER A 46 3.45 3.44 -14.20
N ALA A 47 3.82 2.43 -14.98
CA ALA A 47 4.00 1.09 -14.44
C ALA A 47 5.02 1.06 -13.30
N LEU A 48 6.11 1.82 -13.45
CA LEU A 48 7.16 1.88 -12.44
C LEU A 48 6.63 2.48 -11.14
N ASP A 49 5.89 3.58 -11.23
CA ASP A 49 5.30 4.23 -10.06
C ASP A 49 4.23 3.33 -9.42
N PHE A 50 3.46 2.64 -10.25
CA PHE A 50 2.47 1.67 -9.76
C PHE A 50 3.13 0.59 -8.92
N TYR A 51 4.19 -0.02 -9.43
CA TYR A 51 4.89 -1.08 -8.69
C TYR A 51 5.55 -0.56 -7.42
N SER A 52 6.13 0.64 -7.47
CA SER A 52 6.74 1.25 -6.29
C SER A 52 5.70 1.55 -5.21
N GLN A 53 4.56 2.09 -5.60
CA GLN A 53 3.47 2.36 -4.66
C GLN A 53 2.88 1.07 -4.10
N SER A 54 2.68 0.05 -4.94
CA SER A 54 2.17 -1.25 -4.49
C SER A 54 3.11 -1.86 -3.45
N TRP A 55 4.40 -1.83 -3.75
CA TRP A 55 5.41 -2.34 -2.82
C TRP A 55 5.36 -1.58 -1.50
N ALA A 56 5.34 -0.25 -1.55
CA ALA A 56 5.37 0.57 -0.35
C ALA A 56 4.17 0.30 0.55
N LEU A 57 2.97 0.26 -0.03
CA LEU A 57 1.76 -0.01 0.73
C LEU A 57 1.79 -1.40 1.36
N SER A 58 2.16 -2.42 0.57
CA SER A 58 2.23 -3.80 1.06
C SER A 58 3.28 -3.93 2.16
N PHE A 59 4.46 -3.35 1.96
CA PHE A 59 5.52 -3.39 2.96
C PHE A 59 5.06 -2.74 4.28
N TYR A 60 4.49 -1.56 4.19
CA TYR A 60 3.99 -0.84 5.36
C TYR A 60 2.95 -1.68 6.12
N LEU A 61 1.98 -2.25 5.39
CA LEU A 61 0.93 -3.03 6.01
C LEU A 61 1.45 -4.31 6.63
N MET A 62 2.40 -4.97 5.99
CA MET A 62 3.02 -6.18 6.56
C MET A 62 3.85 -5.86 7.80
N GLU A 63 4.48 -4.70 7.86
CA GLU A 63 5.28 -4.30 9.03
C GLU A 63 4.44 -3.78 10.18
N THR A 64 3.30 -3.17 9.90
CA THR A 64 2.51 -2.47 10.93
C THR A 64 1.16 -3.10 11.23
N ARG A 65 0.57 -3.83 10.28
CA ARG A 65 -0.77 -4.41 10.38
C ARG A 65 -0.83 -5.77 9.71
N SER A 66 0.13 -6.64 10.05
CA SER A 66 0.30 -7.91 9.34
C SER A 66 -0.96 -8.80 9.39
N ARG A 67 -1.65 -8.86 10.52
CA ARG A 67 -2.86 -9.68 10.64
C ARG A 67 -4.00 -9.17 9.77
N GLN A 68 -4.23 -7.89 9.84
CA GLN A 68 -5.30 -7.26 9.06
C GLN A 68 -5.04 -7.41 7.58
N TYR A 69 -3.81 -7.18 7.17
CA TYR A 69 -3.44 -7.28 5.76
C TYR A 69 -3.51 -8.73 5.26
N ALA A 70 -3.02 -9.68 6.05
CA ALA A 70 -3.12 -11.09 5.70
C ALA A 70 -4.59 -11.53 5.56
N GLY A 71 -5.44 -11.06 6.46
CA GLY A 71 -6.88 -11.32 6.39
C GLY A 71 -7.51 -10.76 5.13
N PHE A 72 -7.13 -9.55 4.75
CA PHE A 72 -7.60 -8.92 3.52
C PHE A 72 -7.19 -9.72 2.28
N LEU A 73 -5.93 -10.14 2.22
CA LEU A 73 -5.44 -10.94 1.09
C LEU A 73 -6.15 -12.29 1.00
N LYS A 74 -6.41 -12.92 2.14
CA LYS A 74 -7.18 -14.17 2.19
C LYS A 74 -8.59 -13.97 1.67
N GLN A 75 -9.24 -12.90 2.05
CA GLN A 75 -10.59 -12.57 1.63
C GLN A 75 -10.65 -12.40 0.12
N ILE A 76 -9.69 -11.68 -0.45
CA ILE A 76 -9.60 -11.48 -1.90
C ILE A 76 -9.36 -12.82 -2.61
N ALA A 77 -8.44 -13.62 -2.09
CA ALA A 77 -8.12 -14.91 -2.69
C ALA A 77 -9.29 -15.90 -2.69
N ALA A 78 -10.18 -15.76 -1.71
CA ALA A 78 -11.36 -16.62 -1.59
C ALA A 78 -12.52 -16.19 -2.48
N ARG A 79 -12.44 -15.04 -3.12
CA ARG A 79 -13.51 -14.57 -4.01
C ARG A 79 -13.60 -15.44 -5.27
N ASP A 80 -14.81 -15.61 -5.76
CA ASP A 80 -15.05 -16.26 -7.03
C ASP A 80 -14.49 -15.37 -8.15
N PRO A 81 -13.48 -15.82 -8.90
CA PRO A 81 -12.89 -14.98 -9.95
C PRO A 81 -13.84 -14.63 -11.08
N LEU A 82 -14.98 -15.33 -11.17
CA LEU A 82 -16.00 -15.05 -12.19
C LEU A 82 -16.98 -13.97 -11.75
N GLN A 83 -16.95 -13.58 -10.48
CA GLN A 83 -17.82 -12.53 -9.99
C GLN A 83 -17.15 -11.17 -10.10
N PRO A 84 -17.89 -10.12 -10.53
CA PRO A 84 -17.34 -8.78 -10.60
C PRO A 84 -16.84 -8.30 -9.23
N TYR A 85 -15.75 -7.55 -9.24
CA TYR A 85 -15.26 -6.91 -8.03
C TYR A 85 -15.14 -5.43 -8.31
N THR A 86 -16.15 -4.68 -7.88
CA THR A 86 -16.25 -3.26 -8.19
C THR A 86 -15.24 -2.46 -7.37
N ALA A 87 -14.92 -1.26 -7.86
CA ALA A 87 -14.04 -0.33 -7.14
C ALA A 87 -14.58 -0.04 -5.74
N ALA A 88 -15.90 0.19 -5.62
CA ALA A 88 -16.53 0.46 -4.33
C ALA A 88 -16.39 -0.72 -3.38
N GLU A 89 -16.56 -1.95 -3.87
CA GLU A 89 -16.39 -3.15 -3.05
C GLU A 89 -14.97 -3.32 -2.57
N ARG A 90 -13.99 -3.06 -3.44
CA ARG A 90 -12.56 -3.17 -3.09
C ARG A 90 -12.21 -2.18 -1.99
N VAL A 91 -12.64 -0.94 -2.10
CA VAL A 91 -12.39 0.08 -1.08
C VAL A 91 -13.07 -0.29 0.23
N ALA A 92 -14.32 -0.74 0.17
CA ALA A 92 -15.07 -1.12 1.36
C ALA A 92 -14.42 -2.30 2.09
N ASP A 93 -13.98 -3.32 1.34
CA ASP A 93 -13.31 -4.50 1.91
C ASP A 93 -11.98 -4.12 2.54
N PHE A 94 -11.23 -3.25 1.88
CA PHE A 94 -9.97 -2.77 2.42
C PHE A 94 -10.18 -1.99 3.72
N LYS A 95 -11.16 -1.09 3.75
CA LYS A 95 -11.48 -0.32 4.95
C LYS A 95 -11.90 -1.21 6.11
N THR A 96 -12.72 -2.21 5.84
CA THR A 96 -13.17 -3.15 6.85
C THR A 96 -12.02 -3.92 7.45
N ALA A 97 -11.08 -4.36 6.62
CA ALA A 97 -9.97 -5.19 7.06
C ALA A 97 -8.84 -4.39 7.70
N VAL A 98 -8.49 -3.25 7.12
CA VAL A 98 -7.26 -2.52 7.45
C VAL A 98 -7.53 -1.26 8.27
N GLY A 99 -8.58 -0.52 7.96
CA GLY A 99 -8.92 0.69 8.69
C GLY A 99 -9.75 1.66 7.85
N ASN A 100 -10.69 2.31 8.50
CA ASN A 100 -11.66 3.19 7.86
C ASN A 100 -11.10 4.52 7.37
N ASP A 101 -10.08 5.03 8.05
CA ASP A 101 -9.56 6.36 7.76
C ASP A 101 -8.37 6.27 6.80
N LEU A 102 -8.66 6.32 5.52
CA LEU A 102 -7.62 6.21 4.48
C LEU A 102 -6.69 7.42 4.46
N SER A 103 -7.18 8.60 4.85
CA SER A 103 -6.30 9.79 4.94
C SER A 103 -5.25 9.60 6.02
N ARG A 104 -5.64 9.04 7.14
CA ARG A 104 -4.73 8.76 8.25
C ARG A 104 -3.74 7.66 7.85
N LEU A 105 -4.20 6.65 7.15
CA LEU A 105 -3.35 5.58 6.65
C LEU A 105 -2.32 6.13 5.68
N GLU A 106 -2.75 6.98 4.77
CA GLU A 106 -1.87 7.61 3.79
C GLU A 106 -0.76 8.42 4.46
N THR A 107 -1.13 9.23 5.45
CA THR A 107 -0.17 9.99 6.24
C THR A 107 0.82 9.05 6.94
N GLY A 108 0.32 7.94 7.48
CA GLY A 108 1.15 6.95 8.15
C GLY A 108 2.18 6.33 7.22
N VAL A 109 1.75 5.97 6.01
CA VAL A 109 2.66 5.39 5.00
C VAL A 109 3.77 6.37 4.66
N LEU A 110 3.41 7.60 4.36
CA LEU A 110 4.40 8.61 3.97
C LEU A 110 5.40 8.89 5.09
N ARG A 111 4.90 9.00 6.32
CA ARG A 111 5.75 9.23 7.49
C ARG A 111 6.67 8.05 7.74
N TYR A 112 6.15 6.84 7.61
CA TYR A 112 6.92 5.62 7.84
C TYR A 112 8.14 5.56 6.92
N PHE A 113 7.94 5.78 5.62
CA PHE A 113 9.04 5.73 4.66
C PHE A 113 9.99 6.93 4.79
N ASP A 114 9.47 8.07 5.20
CA ASP A 114 10.32 9.23 5.46
C ASP A 114 11.32 8.94 6.58
N GLN A 115 10.88 8.21 7.61
CA GLN A 115 11.73 7.84 8.73
C GLN A 115 12.76 6.76 8.38
N LEU A 116 12.55 6.02 7.30
CA LEU A 116 13.46 4.96 6.88
C LEU A 116 14.57 5.44 5.94
N LYS A 117 14.58 6.70 5.58
CA LYS A 117 15.62 7.25 4.70
C LYS A 117 17.02 7.10 5.26
#